data_4ee4f945b809e6f316d68d2c8229b3ee
#
_entry.id   4ee4f945b809e6f316d68d2c8229b3ee
#
_cell.length_a   1.000
_cell.length_b   1.000
_cell.length_c   1.000
_cell.angle_alpha   90.00
_cell.angle_beta   90.00
_cell.angle_gamma   90.00
#
_symmetry.space_group_name_H-M   'P 1'
#
loop_
_entity.id
_entity.type
_entity.pdbx_description
1 polymer ?
#
loop_
_entity_poly.entity_id
_entity_poly.type
_entity_poly.pdbx_seq_one_letter_code
_entity_poly.pdbx_strand_id
1 'polypeptide(L)'
;MHAGALGPVLEIERRAYPFPWSEGIFRDCLKAGYSGWVLDDGNGMTCGYALMSMAVDEAHVLNLCVDPSFQGRGLGRLLLEHLITLARAANATIVLLEVRKSNKAAIHLYESHGFQRLGLRKGYYPADGGREDALVLGYDIV
;
A
#
# COMPACT_ATOMS: atom_id res chain seq x y z
N MET A 1 6.35 5.40 -10.50
CA MET A 1 5.49 4.51 -11.33
C MET A 1 4.88 5.32 -12.46
N HIS A 2 4.80 4.75 -13.63
CA HIS A 2 4.15 5.34 -14.78
C HIS A 2 3.35 4.24 -15.50
N ALA A 3 2.54 4.61 -16.49
CA ALA A 3 1.66 3.65 -17.16
C ALA A 3 2.40 2.43 -17.74
N GLY A 4 3.63 2.62 -18.22
CA GLY A 4 4.45 1.53 -18.73
C GLY A 4 4.89 0.51 -17.71
N ALA A 5 4.82 0.82 -16.42
CA ALA A 5 5.19 -0.08 -15.33
C ALA A 5 4.00 -0.93 -14.84
N LEU A 6 2.79 -0.71 -15.37
CA LEU A 6 1.58 -1.35 -14.86
C LEU A 6 1.50 -2.85 -15.15
N GLY A 7 2.09 -3.33 -16.24
CA GLY A 7 2.04 -4.77 -16.54
C GLY A 7 2.53 -5.64 -15.40
N PRO A 8 3.79 -5.49 -14.95
CA PRO A 8 4.31 -6.25 -13.81
C PRO A 8 3.54 -6.00 -12.51
N VAL A 9 3.12 -4.75 -12.27
CA VAL A 9 2.33 -4.39 -11.07
C VAL A 9 1.02 -5.17 -11.05
N LEU A 10 0.30 -5.20 -12.17
CA LEU A 10 -0.97 -5.93 -12.26
C LEU A 10 -0.80 -7.42 -12.04
N GLU A 11 0.30 -8.01 -12.52
CA GLU A 11 0.58 -9.43 -12.28
C GLU A 11 0.77 -9.71 -10.79
N ILE A 12 1.53 -8.85 -10.09
CA ILE A 12 1.75 -8.98 -8.65
C ILE A 12 0.42 -8.83 -7.90
N GLU A 13 -0.37 -7.83 -8.26
CA GLU A 13 -1.67 -7.57 -7.62
C GLU A 13 -2.58 -8.80 -7.73
N ARG A 14 -2.66 -9.41 -8.90
CA ARG A 14 -3.48 -10.61 -9.13
C ARG A 14 -3.02 -11.81 -8.34
N ARG A 15 -1.71 -11.99 -8.17
CA ARG A 15 -1.16 -13.11 -7.40
C ARG A 15 -1.27 -12.89 -5.89
N ALA A 16 -1.19 -11.64 -5.44
CA ALA A 16 -1.15 -11.33 -4.03
C ALA A 16 -2.53 -11.27 -3.38
N TYR A 17 -3.56 -10.88 -4.15
CA TYR A 17 -4.89 -10.61 -3.59
C TYR A 17 -5.99 -11.41 -4.28
N PRO A 18 -6.95 -11.94 -3.49
CA PRO A 18 -8.12 -12.63 -4.06
C PRO A 18 -9.08 -11.66 -4.76
N PHE A 19 -9.06 -10.37 -4.38
CA PHE A 19 -9.89 -9.33 -4.98
C PHE A 19 -9.01 -8.18 -5.46
N PRO A 20 -8.25 -8.40 -6.56
CA PRO A 20 -7.26 -7.42 -7.02
C PRO A 20 -7.91 -6.16 -7.61
N TRP A 21 -7.19 -5.04 -7.52
CA TRP A 21 -7.54 -3.84 -8.24
C TRP A 21 -7.45 -4.09 -9.75
N SER A 22 -8.35 -3.46 -10.51
CA SER A 22 -8.30 -3.47 -11.97
C SER A 22 -7.23 -2.51 -12.49
N GLU A 23 -6.85 -2.68 -13.75
CA GLU A 23 -5.95 -1.73 -14.42
C GLU A 23 -6.54 -0.31 -14.39
N GLY A 24 -7.87 -0.19 -14.55
CA GLY A 24 -8.55 1.11 -14.51
C GLY A 24 -8.35 1.85 -13.20
N ILE A 25 -8.40 1.13 -12.07
CA ILE A 25 -8.16 1.75 -10.75
C ILE A 25 -6.75 2.31 -10.66
N PHE A 26 -5.74 1.54 -11.09
CA PHE A 26 -4.35 2.02 -11.11
C PHE A 26 -4.18 3.23 -12.01
N ARG A 27 -4.76 3.21 -13.20
CA ARG A 27 -4.68 4.33 -14.15
C ARG A 27 -5.35 5.58 -13.59
N ASP A 28 -6.48 5.43 -12.93
CA ASP A 28 -7.18 6.54 -12.29
C ASP A 28 -6.33 7.18 -11.19
N CYS A 29 -5.64 6.37 -10.38
CA CYS A 29 -4.72 6.86 -9.36
C CYS A 29 -3.58 7.68 -9.96
N LEU A 30 -2.97 7.18 -11.05
CA LEU A 30 -1.88 7.90 -11.72
C LEU A 30 -2.38 9.19 -12.36
N LYS A 31 -3.57 9.20 -12.95
CA LYS A 31 -4.20 10.40 -13.50
C LYS A 31 -4.49 11.45 -12.43
N ALA A 32 -4.88 11.01 -11.25
CA ALA A 32 -5.14 11.91 -10.12
C ALA A 32 -3.85 12.51 -9.56
N GLY A 33 -2.69 12.09 -10.05
CA GLY A 33 -1.39 12.60 -9.58
C GLY A 33 -0.92 11.94 -8.30
N TYR A 34 -1.47 10.81 -7.93
CA TYR A 34 -1.02 10.07 -6.74
C TYR A 34 0.39 9.52 -6.95
N SER A 35 1.15 9.48 -5.85
CA SER A 35 2.54 9.04 -5.89
C SER A 35 2.60 7.51 -5.98
N GLY A 36 3.17 7.00 -7.07
CA GLY A 36 3.31 5.56 -7.28
C GLY A 36 4.77 5.17 -7.45
N TRP A 37 5.17 4.07 -6.81
CA TRP A 37 6.54 3.59 -6.76
C TRP A 37 6.59 2.10 -7.02
N VAL A 38 7.63 1.66 -7.74
CA VAL A 38 7.92 0.24 -7.92
C VAL A 38 9.26 -0.06 -7.29
N LEU A 39 9.37 -1.25 -6.72
CA LEU A 39 10.61 -1.78 -6.18
C LEU A 39 11.14 -2.81 -7.16
N ASP A 40 12.38 -2.60 -7.60
CA ASP A 40 13.05 -3.42 -8.60
C ASP A 40 14.14 -4.25 -7.90
N ASP A 41 14.38 -5.48 -8.37
CA ASP A 41 15.38 -6.38 -7.78
C ASP A 41 16.81 -6.08 -8.23
N GLY A 42 17.02 -5.02 -9.04
CA GLY A 42 18.32 -4.69 -9.61
C GLY A 42 18.59 -5.35 -10.96
N ASN A 43 17.76 -6.29 -11.37
CA ASN A 43 17.88 -7.01 -12.65
C ASN A 43 16.70 -6.72 -13.58
N GLY A 44 15.96 -5.66 -13.31
CA GLY A 44 14.82 -5.25 -14.12
C GLY A 44 13.51 -5.95 -13.77
N MET A 45 13.48 -6.78 -12.71
CA MET A 45 12.26 -7.44 -12.29
C MET A 45 11.59 -6.66 -11.17
N THR A 46 10.32 -6.31 -11.35
CA THR A 46 9.52 -5.64 -10.32
C THR A 46 9.16 -6.65 -9.24
N CYS A 47 9.49 -6.35 -7.99
CA CYS A 47 9.21 -7.23 -6.86
C CYS A 47 8.23 -6.63 -5.84
N GLY A 48 7.85 -5.37 -6.01
CA GLY A 48 6.87 -4.72 -5.15
C GLY A 48 6.47 -3.37 -5.68
N TYR A 49 5.43 -2.79 -5.10
CA TYR A 49 4.95 -1.46 -5.48
C TYR A 49 4.14 -0.84 -4.36
N ALA A 50 3.97 0.48 -4.45
CA ALA A 50 3.17 1.22 -3.49
C ALA A 50 2.55 2.45 -4.15
N LEU A 51 1.37 2.84 -3.66
CA LEU A 51 0.65 4.03 -4.07
C LEU A 51 0.25 4.84 -2.85
N MET A 52 0.44 6.15 -2.91
CA MET A 52 0.13 7.06 -1.82
C MET A 52 -0.48 8.34 -2.36
N SER A 53 -1.54 8.81 -1.72
CA SER A 53 -2.11 10.13 -1.99
C SER A 53 -1.70 11.11 -0.89
N MET A 54 -1.66 12.39 -1.24
CA MET A 54 -1.37 13.47 -0.31
C MET A 54 -2.49 14.50 -0.37
N ALA A 55 -2.98 14.91 0.79
CA ALA A 55 -3.98 15.97 0.90
C ALA A 55 -3.61 16.84 2.11
N VAL A 56 -3.17 18.06 1.84
CA VAL A 56 -2.72 19.05 2.85
C VAL A 56 -1.62 18.44 3.74
N ASP A 57 -1.97 17.98 4.94
CA ASP A 57 -1.01 17.45 5.92
C ASP A 57 -1.20 15.95 6.19
N GLU A 58 -2.01 15.27 5.38
CA GLU A 58 -2.25 13.84 5.51
C GLU A 58 -1.73 13.07 4.30
N ALA A 59 -0.96 12.02 4.55
CA ALA A 59 -0.57 11.04 3.53
C ALA A 59 -1.43 9.79 3.72
N HIS A 60 -1.91 9.21 2.63
CA HIS A 60 -2.73 8.01 2.67
C HIS A 60 -2.11 6.94 1.78
N VAL A 61 -1.68 5.84 2.40
CA VAL A 61 -1.19 4.67 1.65
C VAL A 61 -2.39 3.93 1.10
N LEU A 62 -2.51 3.91 -0.22
CA LEU A 62 -3.65 3.31 -0.91
C LEU A 62 -3.41 1.85 -1.23
N ASN A 63 -2.17 1.48 -1.49
CA ASN A 63 -1.79 0.11 -1.79
C ASN A 63 -0.29 -0.03 -1.54
N LEU A 64 0.11 -1.11 -0.90
CA LEU A 64 1.51 -1.47 -0.69
C LEU A 64 1.60 -2.99 -0.76
N CYS A 65 2.37 -3.50 -1.70
CA CYS A 65 2.40 -4.92 -1.96
C CYS A 65 3.79 -5.39 -2.38
N VAL A 66 4.21 -6.53 -1.85
CA VAL A 66 5.41 -7.24 -2.28
C VAL A 66 4.98 -8.52 -2.97
N ASP A 67 5.60 -8.82 -4.11
CA ASP A 67 5.35 -10.06 -4.83
C ASP A 67 5.49 -11.24 -3.87
N PRO A 68 4.52 -12.17 -3.82
CA PRO A 68 4.61 -13.35 -2.96
C PRO A 68 5.94 -14.10 -3.05
N SER A 69 6.59 -14.11 -4.23
CA SER A 69 7.88 -14.74 -4.45
C SER A 69 9.04 -14.06 -3.72
N PHE A 70 8.85 -12.81 -3.28
CA PHE A 70 9.88 -11.99 -2.66
C PHE A 70 9.58 -11.64 -1.20
N GLN A 71 8.52 -12.18 -0.63
CA GLN A 71 8.15 -11.90 0.75
C GLN A 71 9.16 -12.50 1.73
N GLY A 72 9.20 -11.95 2.95
CA GLY A 72 10.12 -12.41 3.99
C GLY A 72 11.53 -11.84 3.89
N ARG A 73 11.76 -10.85 3.03
CA ARG A 73 13.09 -10.25 2.82
C ARG A 73 13.18 -8.79 3.28
N GLY A 74 12.19 -8.30 4.01
CA GLY A 74 12.16 -6.91 4.48
C GLY A 74 11.79 -5.89 3.41
N LEU A 75 11.28 -6.30 2.26
CA LEU A 75 10.96 -5.38 1.16
C LEU A 75 9.73 -4.53 1.44
N GLY A 76 8.74 -5.07 2.15
CA GLY A 76 7.56 -4.30 2.58
C GLY A 76 7.96 -3.15 3.49
N ARG A 77 8.86 -3.40 4.44
CA ARG A 77 9.39 -2.36 5.32
C ARG A 77 10.15 -1.30 4.52
N LEU A 78 10.94 -1.71 3.55
CA LEU A 78 11.70 -0.79 2.69
C LEU A 78 10.76 0.15 1.93
N LEU A 79 9.70 -0.39 1.33
CA LEU A 79 8.68 0.41 0.65
C LEU A 79 7.98 1.37 1.62
N LEU A 80 7.59 0.87 2.78
CA LEU A 80 6.89 1.67 3.78
C LEU A 80 7.77 2.83 4.26
N GLU A 81 9.03 2.57 4.56
CA GLU A 81 9.97 3.60 4.99
C GLU A 81 10.17 4.66 3.93
N HIS A 82 10.20 4.26 2.66
CA HIS A 82 10.30 5.20 1.54
C HIS A 82 9.07 6.11 1.49
N LEU A 83 7.88 5.57 1.63
CA LEU A 83 6.64 6.36 1.64
C LEU A 83 6.61 7.34 2.81
N ILE A 84 7.04 6.91 3.99
CA ILE A 84 7.09 7.79 5.17
C ILE A 84 8.10 8.93 4.94
N THR A 85 9.24 8.64 4.35
CA THR A 85 10.24 9.65 3.99
C THR A 85 9.65 10.69 3.04
N LEU A 86 8.91 10.25 2.02
CA LEU A 86 8.24 11.15 1.08
C LEU A 86 7.16 11.99 1.77
N ALA A 87 6.38 11.38 2.63
CA ALA A 87 5.33 12.08 3.37
C ALA A 87 5.94 13.16 4.27
N ARG A 88 7.04 12.84 4.96
CA ARG A 88 7.76 13.80 5.81
C ARG A 88 8.30 14.97 4.98
N ALA A 89 8.88 14.68 3.83
CA ALA A 89 9.41 15.71 2.93
C ALA A 89 8.31 16.62 2.38
N ALA A 90 7.08 16.13 2.28
CA ALA A 90 5.92 16.89 1.83
C ALA A 90 5.18 17.56 3.00
N ASN A 91 5.75 17.56 4.21
CA ASN A 91 5.20 18.17 5.43
C ASN A 91 3.90 17.52 5.91
N ALA A 92 3.70 16.25 5.63
CA ALA A 92 2.59 15.50 6.22
C ALA A 92 2.85 15.31 7.71
N THR A 93 1.79 15.34 8.51
CA THR A 93 1.87 15.13 9.95
C THR A 93 1.46 13.72 10.35
N ILE A 94 0.72 13.03 9.47
CA ILE A 94 0.27 11.67 9.72
C ILE A 94 0.24 10.87 8.41
N VAL A 95 0.52 9.58 8.52
CA VAL A 95 0.32 8.61 7.44
C VAL A 95 -0.82 7.69 7.84
N LEU A 96 -1.85 7.60 7.01
CA LEU A 96 -3.04 6.78 7.24
C LEU A 96 -3.09 5.63 6.25
N LEU A 97 -3.68 4.52 6.65
CA LEU A 97 -3.97 3.40 5.76
C LEU A 97 -5.12 2.56 6.29
N GLU A 98 -5.74 1.81 5.39
CA GLU A 98 -6.69 0.75 5.73
C GLU A 98 -6.08 -0.59 5.34
N VAL A 99 -6.33 -1.61 6.16
CA VAL A 99 -5.84 -2.96 5.91
C VAL A 99 -6.92 -3.97 6.28
N ARG A 100 -7.04 -5.05 5.47
CA ARG A 100 -7.97 -6.13 5.78
C ARG A 100 -7.66 -6.70 7.15
N LYS A 101 -8.69 -6.91 7.95
CA LYS A 101 -8.56 -7.48 9.29
C LYS A 101 -7.88 -8.86 9.25
N SER A 102 -8.05 -9.61 8.18
CA SER A 102 -7.45 -10.93 7.99
C SER A 102 -5.98 -10.88 7.55
N ASN A 103 -5.49 -9.74 7.07
CA ASN A 103 -4.12 -9.62 6.58
C ASN A 103 -3.14 -9.41 7.73
N LYS A 104 -2.84 -10.49 8.45
CA LYS A 104 -2.02 -10.46 9.67
C LYS A 104 -0.58 -10.02 9.40
N ALA A 105 -0.03 -10.44 8.26
CA ALA A 105 1.34 -10.07 7.89
C ALA A 105 1.49 -8.57 7.69
N ALA A 106 0.54 -7.94 6.99
CA ALA A 106 0.55 -6.50 6.77
C ALA A 106 0.33 -5.74 8.08
N ILE A 107 -0.62 -6.18 8.90
CA ILE A 107 -0.88 -5.55 10.20
C ILE A 107 0.39 -5.61 11.05
N HIS A 108 1.06 -6.75 11.09
CA HIS A 108 2.32 -6.90 11.84
C HIS A 108 3.39 -5.93 11.32
N LEU A 109 3.53 -5.81 10.00
CA LEU A 109 4.48 -4.88 9.40
C LEU A 109 4.22 -3.44 9.86
N TYR A 110 2.98 -2.99 9.74
CA TYR A 110 2.63 -1.60 10.07
C TYR A 110 2.78 -1.35 11.58
N GLU A 111 2.26 -2.22 12.42
CA GLU A 111 2.33 -2.04 13.87
C GLU A 111 3.77 -2.13 14.37
N SER A 112 4.61 -3.01 13.79
CA SER A 112 6.02 -3.10 14.17
C SER A 112 6.81 -1.84 13.81
N HIS A 113 6.31 -1.06 12.84
CA HIS A 113 6.92 0.20 12.45
C HIS A 113 6.44 1.39 13.30
N GLY A 114 5.41 1.20 14.10
CA GLY A 114 4.88 2.25 14.96
C GLY A 114 3.49 2.75 14.60
N PHE A 115 2.82 2.14 13.61
CA PHE A 115 1.43 2.48 13.30
C PHE A 115 0.53 2.04 14.45
N GLN A 116 -0.46 2.84 14.76
CA GLN A 116 -1.44 2.59 15.82
C GLN A 116 -2.83 2.41 15.23
N ARG A 117 -3.64 1.60 15.89
CA ARG A 117 -5.02 1.38 15.48
C ARG A 117 -5.86 2.60 15.84
N LEU A 118 -6.51 3.19 14.84
CA LEU A 118 -7.35 4.36 15.00
C LEU A 118 -8.84 4.03 14.95
N GLY A 119 -9.21 2.96 14.25
CA GLY A 119 -10.60 2.61 14.09
C GLY A 119 -10.83 1.39 13.23
N LEU A 120 -12.09 1.18 12.89
CA LEU A 120 -12.55 0.04 12.09
C LEU A 120 -13.56 0.56 11.08
N ARG A 121 -13.42 0.13 9.82
CA ARG A 121 -14.44 0.36 8.79
C ARG A 121 -15.16 -0.95 8.52
N LYS A 122 -16.40 -1.05 8.95
CA LYS A 122 -17.21 -2.26 8.79
C LYS A 122 -17.53 -2.50 7.32
N GLY A 123 -17.33 -3.74 6.86
CA GLY A 123 -17.70 -4.14 5.51
C GLY A 123 -17.01 -3.37 4.41
N TYR A 124 -15.80 -2.90 4.64
CA TYR A 124 -15.09 -2.03 3.70
C TYR A 124 -14.61 -2.79 2.45
N TYR A 125 -14.15 -4.03 2.61
CA TYR A 125 -13.60 -4.84 1.53
C TYR A 125 -14.57 -5.94 1.08
N PRO A 126 -14.56 -6.30 -0.21
CA PRO A 126 -15.24 -7.52 -0.66
C PRO A 126 -14.55 -8.76 -0.08
N ALA A 127 -15.34 -9.79 0.21
CA ALA A 127 -14.85 -11.06 0.74
C ALA A 127 -15.77 -12.19 0.29
N ASP A 128 -15.28 -13.43 0.38
CA ASP A 128 -16.08 -14.60 0.07
C ASP A 128 -17.27 -14.68 1.03
N GLY A 129 -18.46 -14.80 0.47
CA GLY A 129 -19.69 -14.90 1.25
C GLY A 129 -20.14 -13.58 1.87
N GLY A 130 -19.57 -12.43 1.49
CA GLY A 130 -19.99 -11.13 2.02
C GLY A 130 -18.92 -10.07 1.95
N ARG A 131 -18.65 -9.45 3.12
CA ARG A 131 -17.68 -8.35 3.19
C ARG A 131 -16.79 -8.53 4.42
N GLU A 132 -15.64 -7.90 4.38
CA GLU A 132 -14.65 -7.94 5.45
C GLU A 132 -14.35 -6.53 5.96
N ASP A 133 -14.16 -6.41 7.28
CA ASP A 133 -13.81 -5.15 7.91
C ASP A 133 -12.37 -4.74 7.60
N ALA A 134 -12.12 -3.43 7.60
CA ALA A 134 -10.79 -2.86 7.52
C ALA A 134 -10.39 -2.26 8.85
N LEU A 135 -9.15 -2.49 9.25
CA LEU A 135 -8.54 -1.72 10.34
C LEU A 135 -8.00 -0.42 9.76
N VAL A 136 -8.23 0.68 10.46
CA VAL A 136 -7.64 1.97 10.10
C VAL A 136 -6.45 2.18 11.01
N LEU A 137 -5.28 2.34 10.41
CA LEU A 137 -4.03 2.54 11.13
C LEU A 137 -3.44 3.91 10.79
N GLY A 138 -2.73 4.49 11.74
CA GLY A 138 -2.06 5.78 11.55
C GLY A 138 -0.71 5.84 12.20
N TYR A 139 0.19 6.60 11.57
CA TYR A 139 1.55 6.82 12.04
C TYR A 139 1.80 8.32 12.11
N ASP A 140 2.07 8.83 13.31
CA ASP A 140 2.40 10.26 13.53
C ASP A 140 3.85 10.52 13.12
N ILE A 141 4.03 11.44 12.19
CA ILE A 141 5.35 11.81 11.70
C ILE A 141 6.06 12.76 12.66
N VAL A 142 5.30 13.52 13.38
CA VAL A 142 5.84 14.56 14.27
C VAL A 142 6.42 13.96 15.54
#